data_df2f9e0864df6185edb5e50d7f06c2e3
#
_entry.id   df2f9e0864df6185edb5e50d7f06c2e3
#
_cell.length_a   1.000
_cell.length_b   1.000
_cell.length_c   1.000
_cell.angle_alpha   90.00
_cell.angle_beta   90.00
_cell.angle_gamma   90.00
#
_symmetry.space_group_name_H-M   'P 1'
#
loop_
_entity.id
_entity.type
_entity.pdbx_description
1 polymer ?
#
loop_
_entity_poly.entity_id
_entity_poly.type
_entity_poly.pdbx_seq_one_letter_code
_entity_poly.pdbx_strand_id
1 'polypeptide(L)'
;SDDFLWFRYEFPAASQGFMLYSYPYEGKQSLSEEALLAARNRFAARIPGPSDGSYMTTSKVFTPRYRFFRLEGRAWVEMRGFWDVEGDFMGGPFVSYTTVDTATDRVFTLDCYVYSPKLPKRNYMREVEHCFIW
;
A
#
# COMPACT_ATOMS: atom_id res chain seq x y z
N SER A 1 19.27 3.43 -3.66
CA SER A 1 18.94 2.52 -2.55
C SER A 1 17.48 2.64 -2.18
N ASP A 2 16.92 1.59 -1.61
CA ASP A 2 15.54 1.54 -1.15
C ASP A 2 15.50 1.80 0.34
N ASP A 3 14.51 2.60 0.77
CA ASP A 3 14.22 2.80 2.19
C ASP A 3 12.84 2.22 2.47
N PHE A 4 12.70 1.56 3.62
CA PHE A 4 11.46 0.89 3.98
C PHE A 4 11.23 0.96 5.47
N LEU A 5 10.03 1.39 5.86
CA LEU A 5 9.56 1.41 7.24
C LEU A 5 8.19 0.78 7.29
N TRP A 6 7.99 -0.13 8.23
CA TRP A 6 6.71 -0.79 8.43
C TRP A 6 6.36 -0.76 9.91
N PHE A 7 5.09 -0.41 10.21
CA PHE A 7 4.58 -0.44 11.57
C PHE A 7 3.08 -0.76 11.54
N ARG A 8 2.57 -1.21 12.68
CA ARG A 8 1.22 -1.72 12.79
C ARG A 8 0.61 -1.32 14.11
N TYR A 9 -0.68 -0.99 14.08
CA TYR A 9 -1.50 -0.71 15.25
C TYR A 9 -2.54 -1.80 15.42
N GLU A 10 -2.66 -2.35 16.62
CA GLU A 10 -3.65 -3.37 16.95
C GLU A 10 -4.83 -2.73 17.69
N PHE A 11 -6.04 -3.06 17.24
CA PHE A 11 -7.29 -2.65 17.87
C PHE A 11 -8.09 -3.91 18.19
N PRO A 12 -9.12 -3.84 19.10
CA PRO A 12 -9.85 -5.06 19.48
C PRO A 12 -10.48 -5.83 18.30
N ALA A 13 -10.95 -5.13 17.27
CA ALA A 13 -11.66 -5.75 16.16
C ALA A 13 -10.89 -5.71 14.84
N ALA A 14 -9.74 -5.04 14.79
CA ALA A 14 -9.03 -4.82 13.55
C ALA A 14 -7.58 -4.46 13.81
N SER A 15 -6.75 -4.52 12.77
CA SER A 15 -5.41 -3.95 12.83
C SER A 15 -5.20 -3.07 11.60
N GLN A 16 -4.39 -2.03 11.77
CA GLN A 16 -3.99 -1.13 10.69
C GLN A 16 -2.48 -1.21 10.53
N GLY A 17 -2.04 -1.38 9.30
CA GLY A 17 -0.63 -1.39 9.01
C GLY A 17 -0.26 -0.26 8.06
N PHE A 18 0.96 0.22 8.20
CA PHE A 18 1.50 1.28 7.37
C PHE A 18 2.84 0.87 6.81
N MET A 19 3.01 1.08 5.50
CA MET A 19 4.31 1.00 4.86
C MET A 19 4.68 2.39 4.39
N LEU A 20 5.89 2.81 4.69
CA LEU A 20 6.46 4.01 4.10
C LEU A 20 7.72 3.58 3.38
N TYR A 21 7.79 3.77 2.08
CA TYR A 21 8.96 3.35 1.33
C TYR A 21 9.34 4.38 0.29
N SER A 22 10.62 4.37 -0.07
CA SER A 22 11.13 5.25 -1.10
C SER A 22 12.21 4.54 -1.90
N TYR A 23 12.37 4.99 -3.14
CA TYR A 23 13.35 4.43 -4.07
C TYR A 23 13.68 5.49 -5.12
N PRO A 24 14.78 5.31 -5.85
CA PRO A 24 15.17 6.29 -6.85
C PRO A 24 14.12 6.49 -7.93
N TYR A 25 13.90 7.75 -8.32
CA TYR A 25 13.05 8.08 -9.45
C TYR A 25 13.86 7.93 -10.74
N GLU A 26 13.34 7.16 -11.68
CA GLU A 26 14.04 6.85 -12.92
C GLU A 26 13.24 7.31 -14.15
N GLY A 27 12.50 8.42 -14.02
CA GLY A 27 11.72 8.96 -15.12
C GLY A 27 10.24 8.65 -14.99
N LYS A 28 9.46 9.10 -15.97
CA LYS A 28 8.00 9.01 -15.90
C LYS A 28 7.48 7.58 -15.77
N GLN A 29 8.19 6.60 -16.31
CA GLN A 29 7.79 5.21 -16.20
C GLN A 29 7.79 4.72 -14.76
N SER A 30 8.50 5.40 -13.86
CA SER A 30 8.46 5.08 -12.43
C SER A 30 7.07 5.29 -11.82
N LEU A 31 6.23 6.10 -12.46
CA LEU A 31 4.88 6.39 -11.98
C LEU A 31 3.79 5.68 -12.78
N SER A 32 4.17 4.75 -13.67
CA SER A 32 3.18 3.93 -14.36
C SER A 32 2.48 3.00 -13.38
N GLU A 33 1.25 2.58 -13.72
CA GLU A 33 0.51 1.65 -12.88
C GLU A 33 1.30 0.37 -12.64
N GLU A 34 1.95 -0.14 -13.68
CA GLU A 34 2.76 -1.36 -13.59
C GLU A 34 3.94 -1.19 -12.64
N ALA A 35 4.65 -0.06 -12.75
CA ALA A 35 5.81 0.21 -11.90
C ALA A 35 5.40 0.40 -10.44
N LEU A 36 4.29 1.09 -10.20
CA LEU A 36 3.81 1.32 -8.83
C LEU A 36 3.36 0.02 -8.18
N LEU A 37 2.68 -0.84 -8.92
CA LEU A 37 2.26 -2.14 -8.41
C LEU A 37 3.47 -3.04 -8.12
N ALA A 38 4.43 -3.06 -9.02
CA ALA A 38 5.66 -3.85 -8.83
C ALA A 38 6.42 -3.38 -7.59
N ALA A 39 6.52 -2.07 -7.38
CA ALA A 39 7.17 -1.52 -6.19
C ALA A 39 6.44 -1.92 -4.92
N ARG A 40 5.10 -1.80 -4.92
CA ARG A 40 4.32 -2.20 -3.75
C ARG A 40 4.57 -3.67 -3.41
N ASN A 41 4.52 -4.53 -4.40
CA ASN A 41 4.72 -5.97 -4.17
C ASN A 41 6.13 -6.27 -3.66
N ARG A 42 7.13 -5.54 -4.16
CA ARG A 42 8.51 -5.72 -3.70
C ARG A 42 8.66 -5.37 -2.23
N PHE A 43 8.09 -4.27 -1.78
CA PHE A 43 8.17 -3.85 -0.38
C PHE A 43 7.24 -4.68 0.50
N ALA A 44 6.02 -4.95 0.05
CA ALA A 44 5.06 -5.75 0.82
C ALA A 44 5.59 -7.15 1.12
N ALA A 45 6.39 -7.71 0.24
CA ALA A 45 6.98 -9.03 0.44
C ALA A 45 7.91 -9.09 1.64
N ARG A 46 8.33 -7.96 2.18
CA ARG A 46 9.13 -7.89 3.42
C ARG A 46 8.29 -8.06 4.67
N ILE A 47 6.96 -8.00 4.55
CA ILE A 47 6.05 -8.17 5.68
C ILE A 47 5.67 -9.64 5.77
N PRO A 48 6.06 -10.33 6.85
CA PRO A 48 5.75 -11.76 6.97
C PRO A 48 4.27 -11.99 7.24
N GLY A 49 3.74 -13.08 6.70
CA GLY A 49 2.40 -13.53 7.03
C GLY A 49 2.42 -14.49 8.22
N PRO A 50 1.25 -15.03 8.59
CA PRO A 50 1.15 -15.90 9.77
C PRO A 50 1.88 -17.23 9.64
N SER A 51 1.99 -17.78 8.44
CA SER A 51 2.65 -19.08 8.20
C SER A 51 4.10 -18.87 7.79
N ASP A 52 4.94 -19.88 8.05
CA ASP A 52 6.34 -19.84 7.64
C ASP A 52 6.47 -19.62 6.13
N GLY A 53 7.30 -18.64 5.77
CA GLY A 53 7.56 -18.33 4.38
C GLY A 53 6.45 -17.53 3.69
N SER A 54 5.32 -17.28 4.37
CA SER A 54 4.27 -16.46 3.79
C SER A 54 4.62 -14.98 3.89
N TYR A 55 4.07 -14.18 2.97
CA TYR A 55 4.37 -12.74 2.91
C TYR A 55 3.22 -11.98 2.26
N MET A 56 3.16 -10.69 2.54
CA MET A 56 2.11 -9.83 1.99
C MET A 56 2.35 -9.55 0.51
N THR A 57 1.25 -9.49 -0.23
CA THR A 57 1.24 -9.12 -1.64
C THR A 57 -0.05 -8.38 -1.98
N THR A 58 -0.19 -7.94 -3.20
CA THR A 58 -1.44 -7.37 -3.69
C THR A 58 -2.29 -8.47 -4.28
N SER A 59 -3.58 -8.49 -3.96
CA SER A 59 -4.51 -9.48 -4.47
C SER A 59 -4.55 -9.44 -6.00
N LYS A 60 -4.54 -10.62 -6.62
CA LYS A 60 -4.67 -10.77 -8.07
C LYS A 60 -6.13 -10.93 -8.50
N VAL A 61 -7.03 -11.07 -7.54
CA VAL A 61 -8.47 -11.24 -7.82
C VAL A 61 -9.11 -9.91 -8.16
N PHE A 62 -8.71 -8.85 -7.47
CA PHE A 62 -9.23 -7.51 -7.68
C PHE A 62 -8.14 -6.60 -8.22
N THR A 63 -8.33 -6.11 -9.45
CA THR A 63 -7.38 -5.19 -10.06
C THR A 63 -7.36 -3.87 -9.29
N PRO A 64 -6.21 -3.37 -8.87
CA PRO A 64 -6.13 -2.08 -8.19
C PRO A 64 -6.64 -0.96 -9.07
N ARG A 65 -7.19 0.07 -8.44
CA ARG A 65 -7.64 1.27 -9.12
C ARG A 65 -6.66 2.40 -8.84
N TYR A 66 -6.41 3.23 -9.84
CA TYR A 66 -5.43 4.31 -9.77
C TYR A 66 -6.10 5.65 -10.06
N ARG A 67 -5.69 6.68 -9.33
CA ARG A 67 -6.15 8.05 -9.56
C ARG A 67 -4.94 8.97 -9.53
N PHE A 68 -4.77 9.75 -10.59
CA PHE A 68 -3.70 10.72 -10.71
C PHE A 68 -4.26 12.11 -10.42
N PHE A 69 -3.62 12.86 -9.55
CA PHE A 69 -4.09 14.20 -9.21
C PHE A 69 -2.91 15.08 -8.80
N ARG A 70 -3.17 16.38 -8.71
CA ARG A 70 -2.20 17.35 -8.23
C ARG A 70 -2.73 18.00 -6.96
N LEU A 71 -1.84 18.20 -6.01
CA LEU A 71 -2.17 18.84 -4.75
C LEU A 71 -0.97 19.72 -4.39
N GLU A 72 -1.21 21.01 -4.20
CA GLU A 72 -0.18 21.98 -3.82
C GLU A 72 1.04 21.92 -4.75
N GLY A 73 0.79 21.85 -6.05
CA GLY A 73 1.83 21.85 -7.08
C GLY A 73 2.59 20.55 -7.25
N ARG A 74 2.21 19.50 -6.54
CA ARG A 74 2.88 18.21 -6.57
C ARG A 74 1.95 17.17 -7.19
N ALA A 75 2.50 16.31 -8.02
CA ALA A 75 1.75 15.21 -8.62
C ALA A 75 1.68 14.04 -7.66
N TRP A 76 0.50 13.43 -7.55
CA TRP A 76 0.23 12.30 -6.69
C TRP A 76 -0.44 11.19 -7.46
N VAL A 77 -0.19 9.95 -7.05
CA VAL A 77 -0.92 8.80 -7.54
C VAL A 77 -1.52 8.08 -6.34
N GLU A 78 -2.83 7.89 -6.38
CA GLU A 78 -3.53 7.06 -5.39
C GLU A 78 -3.74 5.68 -6.01
N MET A 79 -3.42 4.64 -5.25
CA MET A 79 -3.71 3.25 -5.63
C MET A 79 -4.60 2.65 -4.56
N ARG A 80 -5.75 2.09 -4.96
CA ARG A 80 -6.66 1.39 -4.05
C ARG A 80 -6.85 -0.03 -4.51
N GLY A 81 -6.82 -0.96 -3.58
CA GLY A 81 -7.01 -2.37 -3.90
C GLY A 81 -7.14 -3.21 -2.65
N PHE A 82 -6.87 -4.48 -2.83
CA PHE A 82 -6.90 -5.44 -1.74
C PHE A 82 -5.56 -6.14 -1.66
N TRP A 83 -5.11 -6.35 -0.43
CA TRP A 83 -3.92 -7.14 -0.16
C TRP A 83 -4.32 -8.55 0.26
N ASP A 84 -3.44 -9.48 0.05
CA ASP A 84 -3.55 -10.81 0.61
C ASP A 84 -2.16 -11.31 0.97
N VAL A 85 -2.08 -12.57 1.38
CA VAL A 85 -0.83 -13.18 1.82
C VAL A 85 -0.54 -14.36 0.91
N GLU A 86 0.65 -14.36 0.33
CA GLU A 86 1.10 -15.50 -0.44
C GLU A 86 1.49 -16.61 0.54
N GLY A 87 0.84 -17.75 0.42
CA GLY A 87 1.09 -18.88 1.29
C GLY A 87 0.19 -18.97 2.51
N ASP A 88 -0.84 -18.14 2.62
CA ASP A 88 -1.81 -18.21 3.71
C ASP A 88 -3.11 -17.54 3.30
N PHE A 89 -4.12 -17.60 4.16
CA PHE A 89 -5.45 -17.02 3.92
C PHE A 89 -5.65 -15.81 4.85
N MET A 90 -5.33 -14.63 4.33
CA MET A 90 -5.46 -13.39 5.06
C MET A 90 -5.47 -12.26 4.06
N GLY A 91 -6.29 -11.24 4.28
CA GLY A 91 -6.35 -10.13 3.37
C GLY A 91 -7.22 -9.00 3.87
N GLY A 92 -7.31 -7.94 3.08
CA GLY A 92 -8.11 -6.78 3.38
C GLY A 92 -7.86 -5.67 2.38
N PRO A 93 -8.45 -4.49 2.60
CA PRO A 93 -8.25 -3.35 1.72
C PRO A 93 -6.97 -2.59 2.01
N PHE A 94 -6.48 -1.87 1.00
CA PHE A 94 -5.38 -0.93 1.18
C PHE A 94 -5.60 0.31 0.32
N VAL A 95 -4.94 1.39 0.69
CA VAL A 95 -4.78 2.56 -0.17
C VAL A 95 -3.35 3.07 -0.03
N SER A 96 -2.76 3.47 -1.13
CA SER A 96 -1.43 4.07 -1.12
C SER A 96 -1.43 5.41 -1.84
N TYR A 97 -0.54 6.29 -1.39
CA TYR A 97 -0.31 7.59 -2.03
C TYR A 97 1.17 7.71 -2.36
N THR A 98 1.44 7.99 -3.62
CA THR A 98 2.81 8.08 -4.13
C THR A 98 3.05 9.44 -4.75
N THR A 99 4.21 10.01 -4.47
CA THR A 99 4.65 11.25 -5.09
C THR A 99 6.15 11.19 -5.37
N VAL A 100 6.63 12.16 -6.14
CA VAL A 100 8.07 12.31 -6.40
C VAL A 100 8.57 13.54 -5.66
N ASP A 101 9.64 13.36 -4.91
CA ASP A 101 10.37 14.48 -4.34
C ASP A 101 11.46 14.90 -5.32
N THR A 102 11.28 16.06 -5.95
CA THR A 102 12.21 16.53 -6.97
C THR A 102 13.54 16.99 -6.37
N ALA A 103 13.55 17.36 -5.08
CA ALA A 103 14.77 17.78 -4.41
C ALA A 103 15.74 16.62 -4.21
N THR A 104 15.23 15.41 -3.92
CA THR A 104 16.04 14.23 -3.70
C THR A 104 16.01 13.25 -4.87
N ASP A 105 15.16 13.52 -5.86
CA ASP A 105 14.97 12.66 -7.03
C ASP A 105 14.56 11.25 -6.62
N ARG A 106 13.59 11.17 -5.70
CA ARG A 106 13.11 9.90 -5.16
C ARG A 106 11.59 9.81 -5.22
N VAL A 107 11.10 8.59 -5.37
CA VAL A 107 9.68 8.25 -5.26
C VAL A 107 9.40 7.91 -3.80
N PHE A 108 8.36 8.50 -3.23
CA PHE A 108 7.90 8.21 -1.86
C PHE A 108 6.47 7.68 -1.90
N THR A 109 6.22 6.61 -1.16
CA THR A 109 4.89 6.04 -1.04
C THR A 109 4.54 5.82 0.43
N LEU A 110 3.34 6.24 0.80
CA LEU A 110 2.70 5.88 2.07
C LEU A 110 1.54 4.94 1.75
N ASP A 111 1.58 3.76 2.31
CA ASP A 111 0.57 2.72 2.10
C ASP A 111 -0.09 2.40 3.44
N CYS A 112 -1.41 2.36 3.46
CA CYS A 112 -2.16 1.96 4.63
C CYS A 112 -3.04 0.77 4.27
N TYR A 113 -2.98 -0.29 5.05
CA TYR A 113 -3.80 -1.48 4.86
C TYR A 113 -4.49 -1.86 6.16
N VAL A 114 -5.62 -2.54 6.04
CA VAL A 114 -6.45 -2.91 7.18
C VAL A 114 -6.73 -4.40 7.13
N TYR A 115 -6.67 -5.03 8.30
CA TYR A 115 -7.15 -6.39 8.50
C TYR A 115 -8.29 -6.35 9.50
N SER A 116 -9.49 -6.77 9.07
CA SER A 116 -10.67 -6.77 9.93
C SER A 116 -11.57 -7.94 9.55
N PRO A 117 -11.28 -9.14 10.07
CA PRO A 117 -11.99 -10.34 9.65
C PRO A 117 -13.46 -10.37 10.04
N LYS A 118 -13.86 -9.54 10.98
CA LYS A 118 -15.24 -9.50 11.48
C LYS A 118 -16.14 -8.49 10.79
N LEU A 119 -15.57 -7.62 9.93
CA LEU A 119 -16.35 -6.61 9.24
C LEU A 119 -16.87 -7.14 7.90
N PRO A 120 -18.10 -6.76 7.51
CA PRO A 120 -18.57 -7.04 6.16
C PRO A 120 -17.63 -6.43 5.13
N LYS A 121 -17.45 -7.11 4.00
CA LYS A 121 -16.55 -6.69 2.95
C LYS A 121 -16.82 -5.26 2.46
N ARG A 122 -18.10 -4.86 2.44
CA ARG A 122 -18.50 -3.51 2.01
C ARG A 122 -17.97 -2.40 2.91
N ASN A 123 -17.58 -2.72 4.15
CA ASN A 123 -17.09 -1.73 5.11
C ASN A 123 -15.57 -1.57 5.07
N TYR A 124 -14.86 -2.43 4.34
CA TYR A 124 -13.40 -2.41 4.28
C TYR A 124 -12.87 -1.10 3.71
N MET A 125 -13.49 -0.59 2.66
CA MET A 125 -13.03 0.65 2.04
C MET A 125 -13.23 1.84 2.97
N ARG A 126 -14.25 1.82 3.80
CA ARG A 126 -14.47 2.86 4.80
C ARG A 126 -13.34 2.83 5.85
N GLU A 127 -12.95 1.64 6.28
CA GLU A 127 -11.86 1.49 7.25
C GLU A 127 -10.55 2.00 6.68
N VAL A 128 -10.28 1.72 5.42
CA VAL A 128 -9.07 2.21 4.76
C VAL A 128 -9.06 3.73 4.72
N GLU A 129 -10.19 4.35 4.43
CA GLU A 129 -10.27 5.81 4.39
C GLU A 129 -9.94 6.44 5.74
N HIS A 130 -10.30 5.78 6.83
CA HIS A 130 -9.98 6.25 8.18
C HIS A 130 -8.48 6.26 8.46
N CYS A 131 -7.68 5.50 7.74
CA CYS A 131 -6.23 5.52 7.89
C CYS A 131 -5.62 6.89 7.59
N PHE A 132 -6.28 7.68 6.76
CA PHE A 132 -5.76 8.95 6.27
C PHE A 132 -6.57 10.17 6.74
N ILE A 133 -7.54 9.97 7.63
CA ILE A 133 -8.40 11.04 8.19
C ILE A 133 -8.03 11.19 9.65
N TRP A 134 -7.32 12.23 9.97
CA TRP A 134 -6.91 12.47 11.37
C TRP A 134 -6.89 13.95 11.66
#